data_cffff858cf28fe40c9845fd8705e8399
#
_entry.id   cffff858cf28fe40c9845fd8705e8399
#
_cell.length_a   1.000
_cell.length_b   1.000
_cell.length_c   1.000
_cell.angle_alpha   90.00
_cell.angle_beta   90.00
_cell.angle_gamma   90.00
#
_symmetry.space_group_name_H-M   'P 1'
#
loop_
_entity.id
_entity.type
_entity.pdbx_description
1 polymer ?
#
loop_
_entity_poly.entity_id
_entity_poly.type
_entity_poly.pdbx_seq_one_letter_code
_entity_poly.pdbx_strand_id
1 'polypeptide(L)'
;KIISFLIKLIRYKKKFKTFPNPHIRTSSFLIKGGDFISFIKNKKITNKEDAWFIESGLNGLTNYFKKKKYDIFVINSDGVKFTENHWMLSETYNYLNQSKSLISDKHTRKYLKLSNLKRLSASYTSWGI
;
A
#
# COMPACT_ATOMS: atom_id res chain seq x y z
N LYS A 1 2.42 27.20 13.60
CA LYS A 1 2.89 25.80 13.30
C LYS A 1 1.91 24.73 13.82
N ILE A 2 1.37 24.85 15.05
CA ILE A 2 0.44 23.86 15.64
C ILE A 2 -0.87 23.79 14.85
N ILE A 3 -1.47 24.92 14.50
CA ILE A 3 -2.74 24.99 13.74
C ILE A 3 -2.58 24.32 12.37
N SER A 4 -1.50 24.57 11.65
CA SER A 4 -1.24 23.94 10.34
C SER A 4 -1.06 22.42 10.45
N PHE A 5 -0.45 21.95 11.55
CA PHE A 5 -0.32 20.53 11.85
C PHE A 5 -1.68 19.88 12.13
N LEU A 6 -2.54 20.51 12.93
CA LEU A 6 -3.88 20.01 13.24
C LEU A 6 -4.78 19.92 12.00
N ILE A 7 -4.77 20.96 11.15
CA ILE A 7 -5.49 20.98 9.87
C ILE A 7 -5.03 19.82 9.00
N LYS A 8 -3.71 19.61 8.91
CA LYS A 8 -3.14 18.49 8.15
C LYS A 8 -3.59 17.14 8.70
N LEU A 9 -3.58 16.97 10.02
CA LEU A 9 -4.02 15.74 10.68
C LEU A 9 -5.49 15.42 10.39
N ILE A 10 -6.37 16.42 10.50
CA ILE A 10 -7.81 16.29 10.17
C ILE A 10 -7.98 15.90 8.70
N ARG A 11 -7.24 16.55 7.79
CA ARG A 11 -7.27 16.23 6.36
C ARG A 11 -6.83 14.80 6.08
N TYR A 12 -5.78 14.31 6.75
CA TYR A 12 -5.31 12.94 6.62
C TYR A 12 -6.35 11.94 7.14
N LYS A 13 -6.93 12.18 8.32
CA LYS A 13 -7.99 11.31 8.87
C LYS A 13 -9.21 11.17 7.94
N LYS A 14 -9.55 12.23 7.19
CA LYS A 14 -10.65 12.19 6.20
C LYS A 14 -10.29 11.47 4.90
N LYS A 15 -9.01 11.32 4.58
CA LYS A 15 -8.55 10.79 3.28
C LYS A 15 -7.92 9.41 3.35
N PHE A 16 -7.48 8.97 4.53
CA PHE A 16 -6.87 7.66 4.73
C PHE A 16 -7.63 6.84 5.77
N LYS A 17 -7.54 5.52 5.65
CA LYS A 17 -7.92 4.62 6.73
C LYS A 17 -6.91 4.74 7.88
N THR A 18 -7.36 4.39 9.08
CA THR A 18 -6.45 4.12 10.21
C THR A 18 -5.59 2.90 9.90
N PHE A 19 -4.39 2.84 10.49
CA PHE A 19 -3.56 1.63 10.40
C PHE A 19 -4.20 0.46 11.19
N PRO A 20 -4.05 -0.76 10.69
CA PRO A 20 -3.37 -1.16 9.46
C PRO A 20 -4.15 -0.77 8.19
N ASN A 21 -3.44 -0.43 7.13
CA ASN A 21 -4.05 -0.09 5.85
C ASN A 21 -3.39 -0.86 4.69
N PRO A 22 -3.59 -2.17 4.58
CA PRO A 22 -3.11 -2.96 3.46
C PRO A 22 -3.65 -2.41 2.14
N HIS A 23 -2.77 -2.22 1.17
CA HIS A 23 -3.14 -1.65 -0.13
C HIS A 23 -2.20 -2.10 -1.23
N ILE A 24 -2.68 -2.03 -2.48
CA ILE A 24 -1.85 -2.25 -3.67
C ILE A 24 -0.76 -1.17 -3.69
N ARG A 25 0.48 -1.61 -3.76
CA ARG A 25 1.62 -0.71 -3.85
C ARG A 25 1.88 -0.32 -5.29
N THR A 26 2.10 0.98 -5.52
CA THR A 26 2.39 1.50 -6.85
C THR A 26 3.81 1.22 -7.33
N SER A 27 4.67 0.63 -6.48
CA SER A 27 5.99 0.16 -6.89
C SER A 27 5.94 -0.97 -7.92
N SER A 28 4.90 -1.82 -7.86
CA SER A 28 4.66 -2.88 -8.84
C SER A 28 3.25 -3.41 -8.73
N PHE A 29 2.51 -3.39 -9.83
CA PHE A 29 1.20 -4.02 -9.96
C PHE A 29 0.91 -4.35 -11.43
N LEU A 30 0.06 -5.34 -11.65
CA LEU A 30 -0.44 -5.74 -12.96
C LEU A 30 -1.94 -5.52 -13.03
N ILE A 31 -2.41 -4.86 -14.08
CA ILE A 31 -3.82 -4.54 -14.30
C ILE A 31 -4.08 -4.36 -15.79
N LYS A 32 -5.33 -4.57 -16.23
CA LYS A 32 -5.73 -4.22 -17.60
C LYS A 32 -5.61 -2.71 -17.82
N GLY A 33 -4.97 -2.30 -18.92
CA GLY A 33 -4.71 -0.89 -19.22
C GLY A 33 -5.97 -0.02 -19.24
N GLY A 34 -7.09 -0.49 -19.82
CA GLY A 34 -8.37 0.22 -19.84
C GLY A 34 -8.94 0.45 -18.44
N ASP A 35 -8.80 -0.51 -17.54
CA ASP A 35 -9.26 -0.37 -16.15
C ASP A 35 -8.42 0.66 -15.38
N PHE A 36 -7.10 0.65 -15.59
CA PHE A 36 -6.22 1.64 -14.99
C PHE A 36 -6.48 3.05 -15.52
N ILE A 37 -6.66 3.20 -16.84
CA ILE A 37 -7.02 4.48 -17.45
C ILE A 37 -8.36 4.99 -16.88
N SER A 38 -9.35 4.13 -16.74
CA SER A 38 -10.64 4.48 -16.14
C SER A 38 -10.52 4.96 -14.69
N PHE A 39 -9.55 4.42 -13.93
CA PHE A 39 -9.25 4.86 -12.58
C PHE A 39 -8.55 6.22 -12.54
N ILE A 40 -7.55 6.45 -13.42
CA ILE A 40 -6.62 7.57 -13.32
C ILE A 40 -7.03 8.81 -14.10
N LYS A 41 -7.83 8.68 -15.18
CA LYS A 41 -8.13 9.74 -16.17
C LYS A 41 -8.63 11.07 -15.59
N ASN A 42 -9.36 11.03 -14.47
CA ASN A 42 -9.91 12.21 -13.81
C ASN A 42 -9.15 12.60 -12.53
N LYS A 43 -7.98 12.03 -12.30
CA LYS A 43 -7.18 12.31 -11.09
C LYS A 43 -6.05 13.28 -11.44
N LYS A 44 -5.99 14.37 -10.70
CA LYS A 44 -4.90 15.33 -10.79
C LYS A 44 -3.81 14.97 -9.79
N ILE A 45 -2.61 14.72 -10.27
CA ILE A 45 -1.42 14.42 -9.45
C ILE A 45 -0.45 15.58 -9.65
N THR A 46 -0.35 16.45 -8.67
CA THR A 46 0.51 17.62 -8.73
C THR A 46 1.68 17.54 -7.74
N ASN A 47 1.55 16.70 -6.74
CA ASN A 47 2.53 16.58 -5.68
C ASN A 47 2.53 15.15 -5.09
N LYS A 48 3.47 14.90 -4.21
CA LYS A 48 3.65 13.59 -3.56
C LYS A 48 2.47 13.17 -2.70
N GLU A 49 1.76 14.12 -2.10
CA GLU A 49 0.59 13.83 -1.28
C GLU A 49 -0.58 13.33 -2.13
N ASP A 50 -0.78 13.87 -3.33
CA ASP A 50 -1.78 13.38 -4.28
C ASP A 50 -1.47 11.93 -4.69
N ALA A 51 -0.19 11.60 -4.93
CA ALA A 51 0.23 10.24 -5.22
C ALA A 51 -0.11 9.27 -4.05
N TRP A 52 0.11 9.67 -2.81
CA TRP A 52 -0.28 8.87 -1.64
C TRP A 52 -1.79 8.66 -1.54
N PHE A 53 -2.60 9.67 -1.85
CA PHE A 53 -4.06 9.52 -1.86
C PHE A 53 -4.53 8.57 -2.95
N ILE A 54 -3.88 8.56 -4.10
CA ILE A 54 -4.17 7.64 -5.19
C ILE A 54 -3.76 6.21 -4.82
N GLU A 55 -2.62 6.03 -4.17
CA GLU A 55 -2.14 4.70 -3.78
C GLU A 55 -2.98 4.11 -2.64
N SER A 56 -3.02 4.78 -1.49
CA SER A 56 -3.48 4.22 -0.21
C SER A 56 -4.67 4.92 0.44
N GLY A 57 -5.21 5.96 -0.21
CA GLY A 57 -6.35 6.72 0.30
C GLY A 57 -7.67 5.94 0.25
N LEU A 58 -8.71 6.48 0.93
CA LEU A 58 -10.06 5.91 0.95
C LEU A 58 -10.67 5.74 -0.45
N ASN A 59 -10.31 6.59 -1.40
CA ASN A 59 -10.67 6.49 -2.81
C ASN A 59 -9.44 6.15 -3.70
N GLY A 60 -8.45 5.50 -3.10
CA GLY A 60 -7.24 5.04 -3.77
C GLY A 60 -7.47 3.77 -4.59
N LEU A 61 -6.39 3.31 -5.21
CA LEU A 61 -6.38 2.20 -6.17
C LEU A 61 -7.08 0.96 -5.62
N THR A 62 -6.68 0.50 -4.44
CA THR A 62 -7.24 -0.70 -3.81
C THR A 62 -8.74 -0.60 -3.61
N ASN A 63 -9.20 0.47 -2.97
CA ASN A 63 -10.62 0.64 -2.66
C ASN A 63 -11.47 0.86 -3.92
N TYR A 64 -10.93 1.49 -4.95
CA TYR A 64 -11.62 1.64 -6.23
C TYR A 64 -11.91 0.28 -6.88
N PHE A 65 -10.91 -0.60 -6.96
CA PHE A 65 -11.11 -1.91 -7.56
C PHE A 65 -11.95 -2.86 -6.70
N LYS A 66 -11.84 -2.77 -5.38
CA LYS A 66 -12.73 -3.50 -4.46
C LYS A 66 -14.20 -3.10 -4.62
N LYS A 67 -14.49 -1.80 -4.73
CA LYS A 67 -15.87 -1.32 -5.01
C LYS A 67 -16.42 -1.83 -6.33
N LYS A 68 -15.54 -2.08 -7.29
CA LYS A 68 -15.90 -2.71 -8.59
C LYS A 68 -15.94 -4.25 -8.55
N LYS A 69 -15.79 -4.86 -7.36
CA LYS A 69 -15.80 -6.31 -7.15
C LYS A 69 -14.69 -7.06 -7.88
N TYR A 70 -13.52 -6.40 -8.05
CA TYR A 70 -12.32 -7.07 -8.54
C TYR A 70 -11.65 -7.85 -7.40
N ASP A 71 -11.24 -9.07 -7.70
CA ASP A 71 -10.33 -9.81 -6.84
C ASP A 71 -8.93 -9.22 -6.96
N ILE A 72 -8.32 -8.98 -5.81
CA ILE A 72 -6.98 -8.39 -5.72
C ILE A 72 -6.07 -9.41 -5.03
N PHE A 73 -4.98 -9.75 -5.70
CA PHE A 73 -4.01 -10.72 -5.21
C PHE A 73 -2.63 -10.08 -5.02
N VAL A 74 -1.89 -10.58 -4.05
CA VAL A 74 -0.44 -10.45 -4.01
C VAL A 74 0.15 -11.74 -4.57
N ILE A 75 1.14 -11.62 -5.46
CA ILE A 75 1.86 -12.77 -6.04
C ILE A 75 3.30 -12.67 -5.57
N ASN A 76 3.83 -13.75 -5.01
CA ASN A 76 5.21 -13.85 -4.57
C ASN A 76 6.14 -14.40 -5.66
N SER A 77 7.44 -14.49 -5.38
CA SER A 77 8.44 -15.01 -6.32
C SER A 77 8.25 -16.48 -6.72
N ASP A 78 7.51 -17.23 -5.92
CA ASP A 78 7.18 -18.65 -6.23
C ASP A 78 5.93 -18.76 -7.12
N GLY A 79 5.33 -17.64 -7.54
CA GLY A 79 4.10 -17.61 -8.32
C GLY A 79 2.82 -17.88 -7.52
N VAL A 80 2.91 -17.97 -6.19
CA VAL A 80 1.77 -18.23 -5.32
C VAL A 80 0.92 -16.98 -5.17
N LYS A 81 -0.40 -17.11 -5.33
CA LYS A 81 -1.39 -16.04 -5.19
C LYS A 81 -1.93 -16.00 -3.76
N PHE A 82 -1.95 -14.82 -3.17
CA PHE A 82 -2.51 -14.56 -1.84
C PHE A 82 -3.69 -13.60 -1.94
N THR A 83 -4.83 -14.02 -1.38
CA THR A 83 -6.01 -13.15 -1.21
C THR A 83 -5.75 -12.11 -0.13
N GLU A 84 -6.61 -11.09 -0.02
CA GLU A 84 -6.41 -9.96 0.89
C GLU A 84 -6.14 -10.36 2.35
N ASN A 85 -6.88 -11.32 2.87
CA ASN A 85 -6.72 -11.79 4.25
C ASN A 85 -5.37 -12.51 4.48
N HIS A 86 -4.67 -12.89 3.41
CA HIS A 86 -3.43 -13.62 3.43
C HIS A 86 -2.26 -12.86 2.78
N TRP A 87 -2.44 -11.60 2.36
CA TRP A 87 -1.37 -10.83 1.70
C TRP A 87 -0.08 -10.80 2.49
N MET A 88 -0.16 -10.71 3.80
CA MET A 88 1.01 -10.72 4.69
C MET A 88 1.84 -12.00 4.51
N LEU A 89 1.18 -13.16 4.39
CA LEU A 89 1.83 -14.46 4.27
C LEU A 89 2.61 -14.62 2.94
N SER A 90 2.45 -13.67 2.02
CA SER A 90 3.23 -13.65 0.78
C SER A 90 4.73 -13.40 1.00
N GLU A 91 5.14 -12.89 2.16
CA GLU A 91 6.51 -12.49 2.48
C GLU A 91 7.13 -11.48 1.50
N THR A 92 6.29 -10.63 0.91
CA THR A 92 6.74 -9.67 -0.10
C THR A 92 7.00 -8.27 0.45
N TYR A 93 6.43 -7.92 1.61
CA TYR A 93 6.52 -6.58 2.16
C TYR A 93 6.37 -6.51 3.68
N ASN A 94 7.31 -5.85 4.36
CA ASN A 94 7.31 -5.55 5.80
C ASN A 94 6.88 -6.74 6.68
N TYR A 95 7.29 -7.93 6.30
CA TYR A 95 7.05 -9.16 7.05
C TYR A 95 8.23 -10.11 6.87
N LEU A 96 8.65 -10.77 7.95
CA LEU A 96 9.84 -11.63 8.00
C LEU A 96 11.05 -11.00 7.28
N ASN A 97 11.71 -11.72 6.41
CA ASN A 97 12.86 -11.25 5.62
C ASN A 97 12.48 -10.74 4.23
N GLN A 98 11.18 -10.69 3.90
CA GLN A 98 10.70 -10.33 2.54
C GLN A 98 11.38 -11.16 1.44
N SER A 99 11.71 -12.42 1.75
CA SER A 99 12.50 -13.31 0.87
C SER A 99 11.78 -13.67 -0.43
N LYS A 100 10.45 -13.50 -0.46
CA LYS A 100 9.58 -13.83 -1.58
C LYS A 100 9.17 -12.63 -2.43
N SER A 101 9.83 -11.49 -2.25
CA SER A 101 9.55 -10.29 -3.05
C SER A 101 10.11 -10.42 -4.47
N LEU A 102 9.27 -10.22 -5.49
CA LEU A 102 9.69 -10.16 -6.89
C LEU A 102 10.49 -8.90 -7.22
N ILE A 103 10.20 -7.80 -6.52
CA ILE A 103 10.76 -6.49 -6.79
C ILE A 103 11.24 -5.85 -5.51
N SER A 104 12.51 -5.45 -5.51
CA SER A 104 13.11 -4.73 -4.39
C SER A 104 13.13 -3.22 -4.67
N ASP A 105 12.33 -2.46 -3.94
CA ASP A 105 12.33 -1.00 -3.97
C ASP A 105 13.15 -0.40 -2.79
N LYS A 106 13.15 0.93 -2.70
CA LYS A 106 13.81 1.65 -1.59
C LYS A 106 13.25 1.26 -0.22
N HIS A 107 11.95 1.00 -0.12
CA HIS A 107 11.28 0.71 1.15
C HIS A 107 11.59 -0.70 1.62
N THR A 108 11.55 -1.69 0.72
CA THR A 108 11.92 -3.07 1.03
C THR A 108 13.37 -3.17 1.47
N ARG A 109 14.30 -2.49 0.77
CA ARG A 109 15.71 -2.43 1.18
C ARG A 109 15.93 -1.73 2.52
N LYS A 110 15.16 -0.67 2.81
CA LYS A 110 15.22 0.01 4.11
C LYS A 110 14.74 -0.89 5.23
N TYR A 111 13.66 -1.62 5.04
CA TYR A 111 13.12 -2.56 6.03
C TYR A 111 14.15 -3.61 6.45
N LEU A 112 14.86 -4.19 5.50
CA LEU A 112 15.90 -5.20 5.77
C LEU A 112 17.07 -4.70 6.65
N LYS A 113 17.28 -3.37 6.68
CA LYS A 113 18.31 -2.72 7.52
C LYS A 113 17.79 -2.29 8.89
N LEU A 114 16.52 -2.48 9.20
CA LEU A 114 15.95 -2.11 10.49
C LEU A 114 16.33 -3.13 11.58
N SER A 115 16.41 -2.65 12.83
CA SER A 115 16.46 -3.53 13.99
C SER A 115 15.15 -4.30 14.17
N ASN A 116 15.17 -5.40 14.92
CA ASN A 116 14.01 -6.25 15.14
C ASN A 116 12.77 -5.48 15.66
N LEU A 117 12.95 -4.59 16.64
CA LEU A 117 11.87 -3.75 17.16
C LEU A 117 11.25 -2.83 16.09
N LYS A 118 12.10 -2.24 15.24
CA LYS A 118 11.61 -1.40 14.13
C LYS A 118 10.93 -2.21 13.04
N ARG A 119 11.36 -3.46 12.79
CA ARG A 119 10.67 -4.38 11.87
C ARG A 119 9.30 -4.76 12.41
N LEU A 120 9.16 -5.09 13.70
CA LEU A 120 7.86 -5.33 14.34
C LEU A 120 6.93 -4.13 14.20
N SER A 121 7.41 -2.92 14.49
CA SER A 121 6.62 -1.70 14.28
C SER A 121 6.18 -1.52 12.83
N ALA A 122 7.04 -1.81 11.86
CA ALA A 122 6.71 -1.73 10.44
C ALA A 122 5.70 -2.80 10.03
N SER A 123 5.80 -4.02 10.55
CA SER A 123 4.82 -5.09 10.34
C SER A 123 3.47 -4.70 10.91
N TYR A 124 3.43 -4.19 12.14
CA TYR A 124 2.21 -3.72 12.79
C TYR A 124 1.51 -2.62 11.98
N THR A 125 2.25 -1.59 11.54
CA THR A 125 1.66 -0.51 10.74
C THR A 125 1.17 -0.97 9.37
N SER A 126 1.80 -1.99 8.79
CA SER A 126 1.42 -2.52 7.48
C SER A 126 0.26 -3.51 7.55
N TRP A 127 0.29 -4.40 8.54
CA TRP A 127 -0.56 -5.59 8.59
C TRP A 127 -1.41 -5.73 9.86
N GLY A 128 -1.08 -5.03 10.94
CA GLY A 128 -1.77 -5.10 12.22
C GLY A 128 -1.25 -6.20 13.17
N ILE A 129 -0.03 -6.70 12.93
CA ILE A 129 0.58 -7.79 13.70
C ILE A 129 2.00 -7.45 14.10
#